data_3f2acf46ab6f099b01756e43d9f5aa41
#
_entry.id   3f2acf46ab6f099b01756e43d9f5aa41
#
_cell.length_a   1.000
_cell.length_b   1.000
_cell.length_c   1.000
_cell.angle_alpha   90.00
_cell.angle_beta   90.00
_cell.angle_gamma   90.00
#
_symmetry.space_group_name_H-M   'P 1'
#
loop_
_entity.id
_entity.type
_entity.pdbx_description
1 polymer ?
#
loop_
_entity_poly.entity_id
_entity_poly.type
_entity_poly.pdbx_seq_one_letter_code
_entity_poly.pdbx_strand_id
1 'polypeptide(L)'
;MKRREFLKATAALAAVAPVASRQIASVPAEKVHLPSPDPSAADGSAFQRFDQVLRPKLRKASHFFEDSDINDVFQRMLGAAYYRAADIGACLSIADQIIDGDRPSALRALLAAGDRLSAIAETSARNKLRVSAREAYMQAANYIFASTYFINPATAPDAFAFNWLRHQDLWDKAAALGDPPVDYLPFPYEKTTLPGYLFRVDNSGKQRPLLILNNGYEGGMISAWTMGVAAALDRGYNAYTFYGPGQGTALLKQNLYSRPDWEKVISPLLDYLLIRREVDPGRIALLGISEGGYWAPRAAAFEPRLAACVADPGVWDVSTAWTRILPKPALDLLTTPSEARFDNLLSVVLKSNPRAASALLRRTRPFGQASAYQAFKAVQEYNLGAIANQIRCPILITDPEAEPCWPGQSQKMYDALSSPKTLMKFTLAEGGDLQCEPKIAGLRTQRIFDWLDQTLSLS
;
A
#
# COMPACT_ATOMS: atom_id res chain seq x y z
N MET A 1 -34.49 -38.15 -4.30
CA MET A 1 -33.98 -37.99 -5.67
C MET A 1 -32.95 -39.08 -5.92
N LYS A 2 -33.19 -39.97 -6.89
CA LYS A 2 -32.43 -41.22 -7.08
C LYS A 2 -31.16 -40.96 -7.91
N ARG A 3 -30.05 -41.53 -7.48
CA ARG A 3 -28.68 -41.44 -8.05
C ARG A 3 -28.59 -41.60 -9.60
N ARG A 4 -29.65 -41.98 -10.27
CA ARG A 4 -29.73 -42.15 -11.74
C ARG A 4 -30.04 -40.86 -12.51
N GLU A 5 -30.57 -39.82 -11.88
CA GLU A 5 -30.85 -38.53 -12.55
C GLU A 5 -29.64 -37.59 -12.54
N PHE A 6 -28.73 -37.74 -11.56
CA PHE A 6 -27.48 -36.98 -11.50
C PHE A 6 -26.48 -37.36 -12.60
N LEU A 7 -26.51 -38.63 -13.07
CA LEU A 7 -25.59 -39.11 -14.13
C LEU A 7 -26.06 -38.82 -15.56
N LYS A 8 -27.28 -38.32 -15.75
CA LYS A 8 -27.79 -37.91 -17.09
C LYS A 8 -27.50 -36.41 -17.38
N ALA A 9 -27.22 -35.61 -16.38
CA ALA A 9 -26.87 -34.20 -16.54
C ALA A 9 -25.39 -33.95 -16.90
N THR A 10 -24.51 -34.94 -16.68
CA THR A 10 -23.06 -34.82 -16.95
C THR A 10 -22.63 -35.29 -18.34
N ALA A 11 -23.56 -35.87 -19.16
CA ALA A 11 -23.24 -36.35 -20.49
C ALA A 11 -23.54 -35.38 -21.64
N ALA A 12 -24.03 -34.15 -21.34
CA ALA A 12 -24.42 -33.17 -22.37
C ALA A 12 -23.40 -32.04 -22.58
N LEU A 13 -22.21 -32.08 -21.95
CA LEU A 13 -21.20 -31.04 -22.02
C LEU A 13 -19.91 -31.44 -22.75
N ALA A 14 -19.95 -32.46 -23.59
CA ALA A 14 -18.79 -32.91 -24.37
C ALA A 14 -19.04 -32.81 -25.88
N ALA A 15 -19.36 -31.62 -26.38
CA ALA A 15 -19.30 -31.32 -27.83
C ALA A 15 -19.12 -29.79 -28.02
N VAL A 16 -17.92 -29.31 -27.82
CA VAL A 16 -17.51 -27.99 -28.34
C VAL A 16 -16.37 -28.24 -29.32
N ALA A 17 -16.67 -27.98 -30.61
CA ALA A 17 -15.72 -28.07 -31.71
C ALA A 17 -14.58 -27.04 -31.58
N PRO A 18 -13.40 -27.30 -32.18
CA PRO A 18 -12.27 -26.38 -32.07
C PRO A 18 -12.54 -25.09 -32.87
N VAL A 19 -12.43 -23.95 -32.18
CA VAL A 19 -12.48 -22.63 -32.83
C VAL A 19 -11.13 -22.39 -33.52
N ALA A 20 -11.20 -22.21 -34.83
CA ALA A 20 -10.07 -21.92 -35.71
C ALA A 20 -9.36 -20.64 -35.24
N SER A 21 -8.02 -20.71 -35.15
CA SER A 21 -7.13 -19.58 -34.92
C SER A 21 -7.27 -18.51 -36.01
N ARG A 22 -7.95 -17.41 -35.71
CA ARG A 22 -7.86 -16.18 -36.51
C ARG A 22 -6.61 -15.43 -36.17
N GLN A 23 -5.72 -15.28 -37.13
CA GLN A 23 -4.59 -14.36 -37.08
C GLN A 23 -5.09 -12.95 -36.78
N ILE A 24 -4.61 -12.38 -35.67
CA ILE A 24 -4.83 -10.98 -35.33
C ILE A 24 -3.82 -10.18 -36.12
N ALA A 25 -4.29 -9.43 -37.13
CA ALA A 25 -3.49 -8.48 -37.85
C ALA A 25 -2.96 -7.39 -36.91
N SER A 26 -1.66 -7.13 -36.98
CA SER A 26 -1.00 -6.05 -36.26
C SER A 26 -1.53 -4.69 -36.72
N VAL A 27 -2.15 -3.94 -35.80
CA VAL A 27 -2.51 -2.55 -36.01
C VAL A 27 -1.26 -1.69 -35.81
N PRO A 28 -0.90 -0.78 -36.74
CA PRO A 28 0.26 0.08 -36.58
C PRO A 28 0.07 1.03 -35.39
N ALA A 29 1.14 1.24 -34.60
CA ALA A 29 1.15 2.22 -33.54
C ALA A 29 1.08 3.64 -34.13
N GLU A 30 -0.09 4.26 -34.06
CA GLU A 30 -0.22 5.69 -34.35
C GLU A 30 0.53 6.49 -33.28
N LYS A 31 1.46 7.34 -33.74
CA LYS A 31 2.14 8.33 -32.91
C LYS A 31 1.10 9.32 -32.41
N VAL A 32 0.74 9.25 -31.14
CA VAL A 32 -0.09 10.27 -30.49
C VAL A 32 0.70 11.57 -30.41
N HIS A 33 0.32 12.51 -31.26
CA HIS A 33 0.83 13.89 -31.21
C HIS A 33 0.11 14.60 -30.05
N LEU A 34 0.84 14.96 -28.99
CA LEU A 34 0.30 15.79 -27.92
C LEU A 34 0.23 17.22 -28.40
N PRO A 35 -0.93 17.88 -28.39
CA PRO A 35 -1.02 19.30 -28.74
C PRO A 35 -0.31 20.17 -27.69
N SER A 36 0.37 21.22 -28.17
CA SER A 36 1.01 22.24 -27.34
C SER A 36 -0.04 22.91 -26.45
N PRO A 37 0.24 23.21 -25.16
CA PRO A 37 -0.71 23.81 -24.28
C PRO A 37 -1.04 25.26 -24.70
N ASP A 38 -2.34 25.57 -24.84
CA ASP A 38 -2.85 26.92 -25.02
C ASP A 38 -2.78 27.67 -23.68
N PRO A 39 -2.12 28.84 -23.60
CA PRO A 39 -1.97 29.60 -22.35
C PRO A 39 -3.26 30.23 -21.81
N SER A 40 -4.37 30.20 -22.56
CA SER A 40 -5.65 30.85 -22.17
C SER A 40 -6.60 29.97 -21.37
N ALA A 41 -6.33 28.69 -21.17
CA ALA A 41 -7.21 27.76 -20.49
C ALA A 41 -6.85 27.59 -19.01
N ALA A 42 -7.11 28.60 -18.20
CA ALA A 42 -7.19 28.48 -16.73
C ALA A 42 -8.56 27.91 -16.31
N ASP A 43 -9.06 26.93 -17.06
CA ASP A 43 -10.32 26.25 -16.72
C ASP A 43 -10.06 24.86 -16.12
N GLY A 44 -11.08 24.26 -15.52
CA GLY A 44 -11.01 22.97 -14.82
C GLY A 44 -10.45 21.78 -15.62
N SER A 45 -10.08 21.98 -16.90
CA SER A 45 -9.52 20.96 -17.79
C SER A 45 -8.12 20.45 -17.35
N ALA A 46 -7.34 21.27 -16.64
CA ALA A 46 -6.04 20.85 -16.13
C ALA A 46 -6.17 19.77 -15.04
N PHE A 47 -7.26 19.80 -14.25
CA PHE A 47 -7.55 18.78 -13.22
C PHE A 47 -8.39 17.60 -13.75
N GLN A 48 -9.16 17.76 -14.83
CA GLN A 48 -9.66 16.62 -15.59
C GLN A 48 -8.51 15.79 -16.18
N ARG A 49 -7.39 16.43 -16.56
CA ARG A 49 -6.14 15.74 -16.91
C ARG A 49 -5.47 15.06 -15.71
N PHE A 50 -5.65 15.57 -14.48
CA PHE A 50 -5.19 14.89 -13.25
C PHE A 50 -5.76 13.48 -13.15
N ASP A 51 -7.04 13.32 -13.34
CA ASP A 51 -7.73 12.04 -13.33
C ASP A 51 -7.31 11.16 -14.51
N GLN A 52 -7.03 11.75 -15.68
CA GLN A 52 -6.57 11.05 -16.87
C GLN A 52 -5.07 10.67 -16.86
N VAL A 53 -4.22 11.44 -16.19
CA VAL A 53 -2.77 11.12 -16.07
C VAL A 53 -2.53 10.08 -14.97
N LEU A 54 -3.38 10.02 -13.95
CA LEU A 54 -3.38 8.97 -12.93
C LEU A 54 -4.09 7.68 -13.39
N ARG A 55 -4.77 7.71 -14.56
CA ARG A 55 -5.31 6.50 -15.20
C ARG A 55 -4.32 6.01 -16.24
N PRO A 56 -3.47 5.02 -15.98
CA PRO A 56 -2.96 4.22 -17.07
C PRO A 56 -4.20 3.74 -17.86
N LYS A 57 -4.12 3.67 -19.20
CA LYS A 57 -5.15 3.01 -20.01
C LYS A 57 -5.17 1.53 -19.62
N LEU A 58 -5.82 1.24 -18.51
CA LEU A 58 -5.97 -0.09 -17.97
C LEU A 58 -6.73 -0.91 -19.01
N ARG A 59 -6.18 -2.03 -19.41
CA ARG A 59 -6.86 -2.95 -20.34
C ARG A 59 -8.11 -3.50 -19.66
N LYS A 60 -9.20 -3.72 -20.43
CA LYS A 60 -10.52 -4.16 -19.94
C LYS A 60 -10.51 -5.35 -18.95
N ALA A 61 -9.50 -6.21 -19.01
CA ALA A 61 -9.37 -7.38 -18.13
C ALA A 61 -9.00 -7.07 -16.67
N SER A 62 -8.52 -5.86 -16.34
CA SER A 62 -8.20 -5.42 -14.98
C SER A 62 -9.13 -4.32 -14.46
N HIS A 63 -10.19 -3.99 -15.21
CA HIS A 63 -11.21 -3.02 -14.84
C HIS A 63 -12.48 -3.71 -14.35
N PHE A 64 -12.67 -3.70 -13.05
CA PHE A 64 -13.95 -4.03 -12.44
C PHE A 64 -14.85 -2.79 -12.38
N PHE A 65 -14.25 -1.60 -12.26
CA PHE A 65 -14.92 -0.30 -12.15
C PHE A 65 -14.19 0.75 -12.98
N GLU A 66 -14.94 1.67 -13.57
CA GLU A 66 -14.38 2.83 -14.28
C GLU A 66 -13.83 3.88 -13.28
N ASP A 67 -14.44 3.99 -12.08
CA ASP A 67 -13.86 4.81 -11.00
C ASP A 67 -12.55 4.19 -10.51
N SER A 68 -11.43 4.90 -10.73
CA SER A 68 -10.09 4.42 -10.42
C SER A 68 -9.88 4.09 -8.94
N ASP A 69 -10.51 4.84 -8.02
CA ASP A 69 -10.32 4.62 -6.58
C ASP A 69 -11.11 3.39 -6.12
N ILE A 70 -12.34 3.20 -6.65
CA ILE A 70 -13.14 2.00 -6.39
C ILE A 70 -12.41 0.78 -6.94
N ASN A 71 -11.90 0.89 -8.17
CA ASN A 71 -11.17 -0.20 -8.82
C ASN A 71 -9.87 -0.58 -8.07
N ASP A 72 -9.09 0.41 -7.61
CA ASP A 72 -7.87 0.17 -6.82
C ASP A 72 -8.18 -0.52 -5.49
N VAL A 73 -9.14 -0.01 -4.73
CA VAL A 73 -9.57 -0.63 -3.46
C VAL A 73 -10.05 -2.06 -3.69
N PHE A 74 -10.84 -2.30 -4.73
CA PHE A 74 -11.36 -3.63 -5.05
C PHE A 74 -10.24 -4.62 -5.41
N GLN A 75 -9.25 -4.21 -6.20
CA GLN A 75 -8.09 -5.05 -6.54
C GLN A 75 -7.24 -5.39 -5.31
N ARG A 76 -7.04 -4.45 -4.39
CA ARG A 76 -6.36 -4.71 -3.10
C ARG A 76 -7.12 -5.74 -2.27
N MET A 77 -8.45 -5.67 -2.23
CA MET A 77 -9.28 -6.65 -1.53
C MET A 77 -9.15 -8.04 -2.15
N LEU A 78 -9.19 -8.16 -3.49
CA LEU A 78 -9.00 -9.43 -4.17
C LEU A 78 -7.63 -10.05 -3.86
N GLY A 79 -6.56 -9.26 -3.91
CA GLY A 79 -5.21 -9.72 -3.57
C GLY A 79 -5.07 -10.14 -2.12
N ALA A 80 -5.79 -9.47 -1.20
CA ALA A 80 -5.79 -9.83 0.22
C ALA A 80 -6.38 -11.21 0.52
N ALA A 81 -7.16 -11.77 -0.40
CA ALA A 81 -7.71 -13.13 -0.28
C ALA A 81 -6.62 -14.20 -0.19
N TYR A 82 -5.47 -14.00 -0.84
CA TYR A 82 -4.35 -14.95 -0.78
C TYR A 82 -3.89 -15.21 0.67
N TYR A 83 -3.90 -14.18 1.52
CA TYR A 83 -3.52 -14.27 2.93
C TYR A 83 -4.72 -14.26 3.89
N ARG A 84 -5.90 -14.71 3.44
CA ARG A 84 -7.15 -14.88 4.22
C ARG A 84 -7.72 -13.60 4.82
N ALA A 85 -7.25 -12.43 4.35
CA ALA A 85 -7.77 -11.13 4.78
C ALA A 85 -8.98 -10.67 3.94
N ALA A 86 -9.38 -11.47 2.98
CA ALA A 86 -10.62 -11.35 2.22
C ALA A 86 -11.07 -12.73 1.74
N ASP A 87 -12.30 -12.81 1.22
CA ASP A 87 -12.82 -13.95 0.48
C ASP A 87 -13.27 -13.48 -0.90
N ILE A 88 -12.90 -14.22 -1.95
CA ILE A 88 -13.19 -13.82 -3.35
C ILE A 88 -14.69 -13.67 -3.57
N GLY A 89 -15.49 -14.62 -3.08
CA GLY A 89 -16.95 -14.56 -3.19
C GLY A 89 -17.55 -13.36 -2.45
N ALA A 90 -17.03 -13.03 -1.28
CA ALA A 90 -17.43 -11.83 -0.54
C ALA A 90 -17.04 -10.54 -1.27
N CYS A 91 -15.84 -10.47 -1.87
CA CYS A 91 -15.43 -9.33 -2.69
C CYS A 91 -16.36 -9.13 -3.88
N LEU A 92 -16.71 -10.18 -4.61
CA LEU A 92 -17.65 -10.12 -5.73
C LEU A 92 -19.04 -9.67 -5.28
N SER A 93 -19.55 -10.21 -4.15
CA SER A 93 -20.84 -9.79 -3.58
C SER A 93 -20.83 -8.32 -3.12
N ILE A 94 -19.69 -7.79 -2.68
CA ILE A 94 -19.52 -6.35 -2.39
C ILE A 94 -19.56 -5.57 -3.70
N ALA A 95 -18.87 -6.03 -4.74
CA ALA A 95 -18.84 -5.37 -6.05
C ALA A 95 -20.24 -5.24 -6.66
N ASP A 96 -21.08 -6.27 -6.55
CA ASP A 96 -22.47 -6.25 -7.05
C ASP A 96 -23.35 -5.16 -6.36
N GLN A 97 -22.95 -4.66 -5.19
CA GLN A 97 -23.66 -3.62 -4.44
C GLN A 97 -23.11 -2.21 -4.73
N ILE A 98 -22.02 -2.11 -5.49
CA ILE A 98 -21.38 -0.85 -5.82
C ILE A 98 -21.90 -0.34 -7.16
N ILE A 99 -22.41 0.88 -7.16
CA ILE A 99 -22.71 1.61 -8.38
C ILE A 99 -21.43 2.30 -8.84
N ASP A 100 -20.96 2.01 -10.05
CA ASP A 100 -19.71 2.57 -10.56
C ASP A 100 -19.74 4.10 -10.57
N GLY A 101 -18.68 4.71 -10.05
CA GLY A 101 -18.58 6.16 -9.84
C GLY A 101 -19.33 6.69 -8.60
N ASP A 102 -20.23 5.90 -7.97
CA ASP A 102 -20.90 6.28 -6.71
C ASP A 102 -20.09 5.83 -5.48
N ARG A 103 -19.15 6.66 -5.06
CA ARG A 103 -18.32 6.42 -3.85
C ARG A 103 -19.13 6.16 -2.56
N PRO A 104 -20.27 6.84 -2.31
CA PRO A 104 -21.17 6.48 -1.21
C PRO A 104 -21.68 5.04 -1.28
N SER A 105 -21.96 4.47 -2.45
CA SER A 105 -22.36 3.06 -2.55
C SER A 105 -21.22 2.12 -2.16
N ALA A 106 -19.99 2.41 -2.59
CA ALA A 106 -18.81 1.66 -2.19
C ALA A 106 -18.60 1.71 -0.67
N LEU A 107 -18.72 2.89 -0.07
CA LEU A 107 -18.65 3.06 1.39
C LEU A 107 -19.69 2.18 2.11
N ARG A 108 -20.96 2.25 1.68
CA ARG A 108 -22.05 1.47 2.30
C ARG A 108 -21.82 -0.04 2.17
N ALA A 109 -21.45 -0.53 0.99
CA ALA A 109 -21.21 -1.95 0.73
C ALA A 109 -20.09 -2.51 1.60
N LEU A 110 -18.97 -1.77 1.71
CA LEU A 110 -17.82 -2.15 2.52
C LEU A 110 -18.14 -2.14 4.02
N LEU A 111 -18.81 -1.11 4.52
CA LEU A 111 -19.23 -1.05 5.91
C LEU A 111 -20.19 -2.19 6.26
N ALA A 112 -21.20 -2.46 5.42
CA ALA A 112 -22.15 -3.55 5.64
C ALA A 112 -21.46 -4.93 5.65
N ALA A 113 -20.46 -5.16 4.79
CA ALA A 113 -19.67 -6.38 4.79
C ALA A 113 -18.82 -6.50 6.07
N GLY A 114 -18.17 -5.41 6.48
CA GLY A 114 -17.40 -5.35 7.72
C GLY A 114 -18.27 -5.58 8.96
N ASP A 115 -19.46 -5.00 9.01
CA ASP A 115 -20.43 -5.20 10.11
C ASP A 115 -20.87 -6.66 10.22
N ARG A 116 -21.25 -7.27 9.10
CA ARG A 116 -21.65 -8.67 9.04
C ARG A 116 -20.55 -9.60 9.54
N LEU A 117 -19.31 -9.39 9.06
CA LEU A 117 -18.18 -10.21 9.50
C LEU A 117 -17.78 -9.96 10.94
N SER A 118 -17.90 -8.73 11.44
CA SER A 118 -17.70 -8.41 12.86
C SER A 118 -18.67 -9.22 13.74
N ALA A 119 -19.95 -9.30 13.36
CA ALA A 119 -20.96 -10.08 14.09
C ALA A 119 -20.65 -11.60 14.06
N ILE A 120 -20.20 -12.13 12.92
CA ILE A 120 -19.74 -13.52 12.78
C ILE A 120 -18.54 -13.77 13.70
N ALA A 121 -17.55 -12.86 13.68
CA ALA A 121 -16.35 -12.97 14.50
C ALA A 121 -16.67 -12.99 16.00
N GLU A 122 -17.51 -12.06 16.46
CA GLU A 122 -17.96 -11.99 17.86
C GLU A 122 -18.71 -13.28 18.28
N THR A 123 -19.56 -13.82 17.40
CA THR A 123 -20.27 -15.07 17.67
C THR A 123 -19.31 -16.25 17.75
N SER A 124 -18.36 -16.34 16.83
CA SER A 124 -17.33 -17.38 16.83
C SER A 124 -16.44 -17.29 18.07
N ALA A 125 -16.08 -16.07 18.50
CA ALA A 125 -15.27 -15.85 19.69
C ALA A 125 -16.01 -16.30 20.96
N ARG A 126 -17.30 -15.94 21.12
CA ARG A 126 -18.14 -16.42 22.24
C ARG A 126 -18.23 -17.95 22.29
N ASN A 127 -18.27 -18.59 21.13
CA ASN A 127 -18.30 -20.04 21.00
C ASN A 127 -16.90 -20.69 21.06
N LYS A 128 -15.85 -19.93 21.35
CA LYS A 128 -14.46 -20.40 21.44
C LYS A 128 -13.93 -21.01 20.14
N LEU A 129 -14.49 -20.64 19.00
CA LEU A 129 -14.06 -21.06 17.66
C LEU A 129 -12.91 -20.15 17.18
N ARG A 130 -11.73 -20.35 17.75
CA ARG A 130 -10.57 -19.44 17.61
C ARG A 130 -10.21 -19.11 16.17
N VAL A 131 -10.09 -20.11 15.30
CA VAL A 131 -9.70 -19.92 13.90
C VAL A 131 -10.76 -19.12 13.14
N SER A 132 -12.04 -19.51 13.27
CA SER A 132 -13.15 -18.81 12.62
C SER A 132 -13.27 -17.37 13.09
N ALA A 133 -13.12 -17.11 14.41
CA ALA A 133 -13.13 -15.77 14.96
C ALA A 133 -11.98 -14.91 14.39
N ARG A 134 -10.76 -15.44 14.39
CA ARG A 134 -9.57 -14.76 13.87
C ARG A 134 -9.75 -14.36 12.40
N GLU A 135 -10.16 -15.30 11.55
CA GLU A 135 -10.31 -15.03 10.11
C GLU A 135 -11.43 -14.03 9.83
N ALA A 136 -12.56 -14.15 10.54
CA ALA A 136 -13.66 -13.20 10.39
C ALA A 136 -13.28 -11.79 10.89
N TYR A 137 -12.52 -11.66 11.98
CA TYR A 137 -11.98 -10.37 12.43
C TYR A 137 -11.01 -9.77 11.42
N MET A 138 -10.10 -10.57 10.83
CA MET A 138 -9.17 -10.10 9.80
C MET A 138 -9.89 -9.55 8.58
N GLN A 139 -10.89 -10.28 8.07
CA GLN A 139 -11.69 -9.85 6.92
C GLN A 139 -12.52 -8.61 7.26
N ALA A 140 -13.14 -8.56 8.44
CA ALA A 140 -13.86 -7.38 8.91
C ALA A 140 -12.94 -6.16 8.99
N ALA A 141 -11.74 -6.32 9.58
CA ALA A 141 -10.73 -5.26 9.63
C ALA A 141 -10.37 -4.75 8.23
N ASN A 142 -10.17 -5.65 7.26
CA ASN A 142 -9.83 -5.28 5.90
C ASN A 142 -10.94 -4.49 5.19
N TYR A 143 -12.21 -4.94 5.31
CA TYR A 143 -13.32 -4.23 4.65
C TYR A 143 -13.64 -2.89 5.32
N ILE A 144 -13.54 -2.79 6.64
CA ILE A 144 -13.65 -1.50 7.34
C ILE A 144 -12.48 -0.58 6.97
N PHE A 145 -11.25 -1.10 6.89
CA PHE A 145 -10.10 -0.31 6.41
C PHE A 145 -10.32 0.19 4.98
N ALA A 146 -10.73 -0.67 4.06
CA ALA A 146 -11.05 -0.32 2.68
C ALA A 146 -12.11 0.78 2.58
N SER A 147 -13.12 0.79 3.48
CA SER A 147 -14.16 1.82 3.52
C SER A 147 -13.60 3.22 3.80
N THR A 148 -12.48 3.33 4.53
CA THR A 148 -11.88 4.62 4.89
C THR A 148 -11.38 5.41 3.68
N TYR A 149 -11.10 4.75 2.55
CA TYR A 149 -10.74 5.42 1.29
C TYR A 149 -11.88 6.26 0.71
N PHE A 150 -13.12 5.98 1.10
CA PHE A 150 -14.32 6.68 0.66
C PHE A 150 -14.84 7.71 1.67
N ILE A 151 -14.16 7.86 2.82
CA ILE A 151 -14.47 8.88 3.82
C ILE A 151 -13.45 10.02 3.70
N ASN A 152 -13.95 11.24 3.45
CA ASN A 152 -13.07 12.39 3.37
C ASN A 152 -12.67 12.87 4.78
N PRO A 153 -11.39 12.79 5.15
CA PRO A 153 -10.95 13.17 6.51
C PRO A 153 -11.07 14.68 6.81
N ALA A 154 -11.27 15.52 5.78
CA ALA A 154 -11.43 16.95 5.98
C ALA A 154 -12.87 17.38 6.21
N THR A 155 -13.83 16.71 5.56
CA THR A 155 -15.26 17.03 5.69
C THR A 155 -15.99 16.12 6.67
N ALA A 156 -15.42 14.96 6.98
CA ALA A 156 -15.96 13.97 7.92
C ALA A 156 -14.83 13.38 8.81
N PRO A 157 -14.07 14.20 9.55
CA PRO A 157 -12.91 13.77 10.33
C PRO A 157 -13.28 12.72 11.39
N ASP A 158 -14.43 12.88 12.06
CA ASP A 158 -14.87 11.95 13.10
C ASP A 158 -15.26 10.59 12.51
N ALA A 159 -15.97 10.57 11.38
CA ALA A 159 -16.32 9.33 10.69
C ALA A 159 -15.06 8.61 10.17
N PHE A 160 -14.09 9.35 9.66
CA PHE A 160 -12.81 8.79 9.26
C PHE A 160 -12.07 8.18 10.46
N ALA A 161 -11.90 8.94 11.53
CA ALA A 161 -11.21 8.48 12.75
C ALA A 161 -11.91 7.27 13.37
N PHE A 162 -13.25 7.31 13.46
CA PHE A 162 -14.05 6.20 13.99
C PHE A 162 -13.81 4.91 13.21
N ASN A 163 -13.96 4.92 11.87
CA ASN A 163 -13.80 3.71 11.08
C ASN A 163 -12.33 3.26 11.03
N TRP A 164 -11.39 4.21 11.03
CA TRP A 164 -9.98 3.89 11.10
C TRP A 164 -9.60 3.18 12.41
N LEU A 165 -10.08 3.66 13.56
CA LEU A 165 -9.85 3.05 14.86
C LEU A 165 -10.61 1.73 15.02
N ARG A 166 -11.78 1.63 14.42
CA ARG A 166 -12.57 0.39 14.40
C ARG A 166 -11.86 -0.73 13.66
N HIS A 167 -11.26 -0.46 12.49
CA HIS A 167 -10.47 -1.49 11.80
C HIS A 167 -9.28 -1.93 12.63
N GLN A 168 -8.65 -0.99 13.36
CA GLN A 168 -7.54 -1.31 14.26
C GLN A 168 -7.99 -2.23 15.41
N ASP A 169 -9.14 -1.96 16.05
CA ASP A 169 -9.70 -2.82 17.10
C ASP A 169 -9.99 -4.24 16.58
N LEU A 170 -10.56 -4.35 15.39
CA LEU A 170 -10.82 -5.64 14.76
C LEU A 170 -9.52 -6.38 14.43
N TRP A 171 -8.50 -5.67 13.96
CA TRP A 171 -7.18 -6.23 13.77
C TRP A 171 -6.58 -6.73 15.09
N ASP A 172 -6.63 -5.94 16.16
CA ASP A 172 -6.10 -6.30 17.47
C ASP A 172 -6.75 -7.57 18.02
N LYS A 173 -8.06 -7.71 17.84
CA LYS A 173 -8.80 -8.94 18.17
C LYS A 173 -8.35 -10.14 17.34
N ALA A 174 -8.12 -9.96 16.06
CA ALA A 174 -7.58 -11.02 15.20
C ALA A 174 -6.16 -11.42 15.62
N ALA A 175 -5.30 -10.43 15.88
CA ALA A 175 -3.92 -10.61 16.28
C ALA A 175 -3.79 -11.39 17.61
N ALA A 176 -4.64 -11.09 18.59
CA ALA A 176 -4.71 -11.80 19.86
C ALA A 176 -5.11 -13.29 19.73
N LEU A 177 -5.79 -13.64 18.63
CA LEU A 177 -6.19 -15.01 18.30
C LEU A 177 -5.17 -15.73 17.38
N GLY A 178 -4.02 -15.14 17.13
CA GLY A 178 -2.90 -15.77 16.41
C GLY A 178 -2.34 -17.00 17.13
N ASP A 179 -1.47 -17.75 16.43
CA ASP A 179 -0.78 -18.91 17.00
C ASP A 179 0.66 -18.98 16.48
N PRO A 180 1.62 -18.45 17.24
CA PRO A 180 1.45 -17.74 18.53
C PRO A 180 0.64 -16.45 18.41
N PRO A 181 0.09 -15.92 19.50
CA PRO A 181 -0.52 -14.59 19.52
C PRO A 181 0.50 -13.52 19.11
N VAL A 182 0.03 -12.49 18.42
CA VAL A 182 0.85 -11.35 18.03
C VAL A 182 1.08 -10.45 19.24
N ASP A 183 2.33 -10.10 19.50
CA ASP A 183 2.66 -9.20 20.60
C ASP A 183 2.46 -7.75 20.16
N TYR A 184 1.57 -7.00 20.82
CA TYR A 184 1.60 -5.54 20.74
C TYR A 184 2.85 -5.06 21.47
N LEU A 185 3.81 -4.54 20.71
CA LEU A 185 5.15 -4.21 21.18
C LEU A 185 5.53 -2.80 20.74
N PRO A 186 5.00 -1.74 21.40
CA PRO A 186 5.41 -0.37 21.09
C PRO A 186 6.87 -0.15 21.48
N PHE A 187 7.60 0.64 20.72
CA PHE A 187 9.00 0.96 21.00
C PHE A 187 9.21 2.43 21.38
N PRO A 188 10.22 2.74 22.21
CA PRO A 188 10.55 4.10 22.59
C PRO A 188 10.92 4.96 21.39
N TYR A 189 10.37 6.15 21.30
CA TYR A 189 10.63 7.09 20.23
C TYR A 189 10.55 8.52 20.77
N GLU A 190 11.66 9.26 20.74
CA GLU A 190 11.76 10.62 21.25
C GLU A 190 11.16 10.74 22.66
N LYS A 191 10.06 11.50 22.83
CA LYS A 191 9.36 11.68 24.11
C LYS A 191 8.12 10.80 24.27
N THR A 192 7.94 9.81 23.39
CA THR A 192 6.75 8.95 23.34
C THR A 192 7.13 7.51 22.97
N THR A 193 6.16 6.74 22.54
CA THR A 193 6.36 5.41 21.93
C THR A 193 5.65 5.35 20.58
N LEU A 194 6.20 4.61 19.63
CA LEU A 194 5.48 4.28 18.39
C LEU A 194 4.80 2.93 18.50
N PRO A 195 3.53 2.82 18.11
CA PRO A 195 2.79 1.55 18.12
C PRO A 195 3.41 0.54 17.16
N GLY A 196 3.67 -0.67 17.63
CA GLY A 196 4.24 -1.72 16.81
C GLY A 196 3.78 -3.11 17.24
N TYR A 197 4.00 -4.09 16.36
CA TYR A 197 3.59 -5.47 16.54
C TYR A 197 4.72 -6.41 16.15
N LEU A 198 5.06 -7.32 17.06
CA LEU A 198 5.99 -8.41 16.81
C LEU A 198 5.22 -9.69 16.51
N PHE A 199 5.50 -10.28 15.37
CA PHE A 199 4.99 -11.56 14.93
C PHE A 199 6.10 -12.60 15.06
N ARG A 200 5.82 -13.68 15.75
CA ARG A 200 6.78 -14.77 15.93
C ARG A 200 6.31 -16.00 15.15
N VAL A 201 7.26 -16.73 14.59
CA VAL A 201 6.95 -18.00 13.93
C VAL A 201 6.40 -19.02 14.92
N ASP A 202 6.99 -19.03 16.14
CA ASP A 202 6.62 -19.93 17.21
C ASP A 202 7.01 -19.36 18.59
N ASN A 203 6.73 -20.14 19.64
CA ASN A 203 7.09 -19.81 21.03
C ASN A 203 8.44 -20.43 21.48
N SER A 204 9.26 -20.95 20.57
CA SER A 204 10.52 -21.61 20.92
C SER A 204 11.58 -20.65 21.48
N GLY A 205 11.47 -19.37 21.18
CA GLY A 205 12.48 -18.35 21.47
C GLY A 205 13.80 -18.53 20.72
N LYS A 206 13.82 -19.36 19.67
CA LYS A 206 14.98 -19.50 18.78
C LYS A 206 15.25 -18.20 18.05
N GLN A 207 16.52 -17.88 17.84
CA GLN A 207 16.91 -16.80 16.94
C GLN A 207 16.43 -17.07 15.53
N ARG A 208 15.80 -16.06 14.94
CA ARG A 208 15.28 -16.10 13.57
C ARG A 208 15.61 -14.81 12.84
N PRO A 209 15.74 -14.84 11.51
CA PRO A 209 15.81 -13.63 10.74
C PRO A 209 14.57 -12.78 11.02
N LEU A 210 14.75 -11.46 10.96
CA LEU A 210 13.68 -10.50 11.22
C LEU A 210 13.37 -9.71 9.98
N LEU A 211 12.11 -9.70 9.55
CA LEU A 211 11.58 -8.74 8.60
C LEU A 211 10.99 -7.55 9.35
N ILE A 212 11.51 -6.35 9.15
CA ILE A 212 10.84 -5.10 9.52
C ILE A 212 10.05 -4.63 8.29
N LEU A 213 8.72 -4.58 8.39
CA LEU A 213 7.87 -4.09 7.33
C LEU A 213 7.39 -2.68 7.65
N ASN A 214 7.78 -1.72 6.81
CA ASN A 214 7.39 -0.33 6.87
C ASN A 214 6.33 -0.04 5.81
N ASN A 215 5.08 0.09 6.24
CA ASN A 215 3.98 0.47 5.34
C ASN A 215 4.18 1.86 4.74
N GLY A 216 3.47 2.14 3.64
CA GLY A 216 3.25 3.49 3.14
C GLY A 216 2.41 4.34 4.11
N TYR A 217 2.22 5.62 3.78
CA TYR A 217 1.55 6.57 4.68
C TYR A 217 0.08 6.23 4.99
N GLU A 218 -0.62 5.55 4.08
CA GLU A 218 -2.03 5.14 4.25
C GLU A 218 -2.21 3.73 4.80
N GLY A 219 -1.13 2.95 4.96
CA GLY A 219 -1.24 1.54 5.29
C GLY A 219 -1.72 1.25 6.71
N GLY A 220 -2.67 0.31 6.85
CA GLY A 220 -3.08 -0.27 8.14
C GLY A 220 -2.29 -1.54 8.46
N MET A 221 -2.46 -2.08 9.68
CA MET A 221 -1.80 -3.35 10.08
C MET A 221 -2.25 -4.53 9.21
N ILE A 222 -3.51 -4.54 8.79
CA ILE A 222 -4.00 -5.57 7.85
C ILE A 222 -3.28 -5.53 6.50
N SER A 223 -2.89 -4.34 6.04
CA SER A 223 -2.07 -4.22 4.82
C SER A 223 -0.67 -4.78 5.05
N ALA A 224 -0.05 -4.53 6.20
CA ALA A 224 1.26 -5.12 6.52
C ALA A 224 1.20 -6.65 6.53
N TRP A 225 0.11 -7.22 7.08
CA TRP A 225 -0.12 -8.67 7.06
C TRP A 225 -0.09 -9.22 5.63
N THR A 226 -0.88 -8.65 4.73
CA THR A 226 -1.02 -9.13 3.34
C THR A 226 0.19 -8.80 2.46
N MET A 227 0.94 -7.74 2.80
CA MET A 227 2.05 -7.24 2.00
C MET A 227 3.41 -7.82 2.40
N GLY A 228 3.48 -8.70 3.40
CA GLY A 228 4.75 -9.35 3.70
C GLY A 228 4.82 -10.09 5.02
N VAL A 229 4.09 -9.69 6.07
CA VAL A 229 4.17 -10.34 7.39
C VAL A 229 3.76 -11.81 7.32
N ALA A 230 2.64 -12.14 6.66
CA ALA A 230 2.20 -13.52 6.51
C ALA A 230 3.27 -14.38 5.78
N ALA A 231 3.81 -13.88 4.67
CA ALA A 231 4.86 -14.58 3.93
C ALA A 231 6.16 -14.74 4.73
N ALA A 232 6.52 -13.75 5.56
CA ALA A 232 7.68 -13.84 6.44
C ALA A 232 7.54 -15.01 7.41
N LEU A 233 6.39 -15.13 8.07
CA LEU A 233 6.10 -16.22 9.00
C LEU A 233 6.15 -17.60 8.32
N ASP A 234 5.55 -17.72 7.13
CA ASP A 234 5.56 -18.97 6.34
C ASP A 234 6.97 -19.43 5.98
N ARG A 235 7.95 -18.51 5.90
CA ARG A 235 9.35 -18.76 5.57
C ARG A 235 10.28 -18.77 6.79
N GLY A 236 9.72 -18.76 7.99
CA GLY A 236 10.47 -18.87 9.23
C GLY A 236 11.13 -17.59 9.72
N TYR A 237 10.79 -16.42 9.17
CA TYR A 237 11.17 -15.12 9.70
C TYR A 237 10.22 -14.71 10.82
N ASN A 238 10.74 -14.13 11.87
CA ASN A 238 9.92 -13.23 12.69
C ASN A 238 9.67 -11.94 11.90
N ALA A 239 8.58 -11.26 12.20
CA ALA A 239 8.27 -9.99 11.53
C ALA A 239 7.91 -8.91 12.54
N TYR A 240 8.24 -7.68 12.20
CA TYR A 240 7.84 -6.51 12.98
C TYR A 240 7.25 -5.46 12.04
N THR A 241 6.11 -4.87 12.42
CA THR A 241 5.53 -3.72 11.72
C THR A 241 5.07 -2.68 12.72
N PHE A 242 4.97 -1.43 12.30
CA PHE A 242 4.70 -0.31 13.19
C PHE A 242 3.99 0.84 12.47
N TYR A 243 3.46 1.77 13.23
CA TYR A 243 3.05 3.08 12.75
C TYR A 243 4.11 4.12 13.12
N GLY A 244 4.80 4.63 12.11
CA GLY A 244 5.75 5.72 12.27
C GLY A 244 5.08 7.09 12.24
N PRO A 245 5.85 8.18 12.38
CA PRO A 245 5.35 9.55 12.23
C PRO A 245 4.62 9.76 10.90
N GLY A 246 3.43 10.36 10.94
CA GLY A 246 2.56 10.53 9.78
C GLY A 246 1.64 9.35 9.47
N GLN A 247 1.78 8.23 10.19
CA GLN A 247 1.03 7.01 9.90
C GLN A 247 0.02 6.66 11.00
N GLY A 248 -1.11 6.13 10.59
CA GLY A 248 -2.09 5.44 11.44
C GLY A 248 -2.34 6.07 12.80
N THR A 249 -2.24 5.28 13.87
CA THR A 249 -2.48 5.74 15.24
C THR A 249 -1.43 6.72 15.75
N ALA A 250 -0.21 6.71 15.21
CA ALA A 250 0.80 7.72 15.56
C ALA A 250 0.36 9.12 15.10
N LEU A 251 -0.22 9.23 13.90
CA LEU A 251 -0.82 10.48 13.43
C LEU A 251 -2.13 10.80 14.16
N LEU A 252 -3.06 9.83 14.26
CA LEU A 252 -4.42 10.07 14.72
C LEU A 252 -4.52 10.36 16.22
N LYS A 253 -3.71 9.68 17.04
CA LYS A 253 -3.77 9.77 18.52
C LYS A 253 -2.68 10.61 19.14
N GLN A 254 -1.51 10.70 18.46
CA GLN A 254 -0.32 11.34 19.03
C GLN A 254 0.07 12.62 18.28
N ASN A 255 -0.57 12.93 17.13
CA ASN A 255 -0.24 14.06 16.27
C ASN A 255 1.25 14.07 15.84
N LEU A 256 1.83 12.89 15.64
CA LEU A 256 3.17 12.75 15.10
C LEU A 256 3.11 12.87 13.58
N TYR A 257 3.75 13.89 13.06
CA TYR A 257 3.75 14.19 11.63
C TYR A 257 4.93 13.53 10.91
N SER A 258 4.77 13.31 9.61
CA SER A 258 5.74 12.67 8.73
C SER A 258 7.07 13.44 8.71
N ARG A 259 8.16 12.69 8.53
CA ARG A 259 9.53 13.24 8.47
C ARG A 259 10.35 12.59 7.36
N PRO A 260 11.27 13.33 6.70
CA PRO A 260 12.09 12.79 5.61
C PRO A 260 13.25 11.91 6.10
N ASP A 261 13.78 12.17 7.31
CA ASP A 261 14.97 11.53 7.90
C ASP A 261 14.58 10.25 8.66
N TRP A 262 14.15 9.24 7.91
CA TRP A 262 13.56 8.00 8.45
C TRP A 262 14.53 7.11 9.24
N GLU A 263 15.83 7.34 9.12
CA GLU A 263 16.85 6.75 10.01
C GLU A 263 16.60 7.08 11.48
N LYS A 264 16.01 8.24 11.77
CA LYS A 264 15.61 8.65 13.13
C LYS A 264 14.43 7.81 13.70
N VAL A 265 13.79 7.03 12.84
CA VAL A 265 12.72 6.09 13.24
C VAL A 265 13.27 4.65 13.31
N ILE A 266 14.04 4.25 12.31
CA ILE A 266 14.52 2.86 12.20
C ILE A 266 15.67 2.56 13.16
N SER A 267 16.60 3.49 13.38
CA SER A 267 17.73 3.22 14.29
C SER A 267 17.28 2.99 15.74
N PRO A 268 16.39 3.81 16.35
CA PRO A 268 15.84 3.49 17.67
C PRO A 268 15.02 2.19 17.71
N LEU A 269 14.31 1.88 16.63
CA LEU A 269 13.61 0.60 16.52
C LEU A 269 14.57 -0.58 16.57
N LEU A 270 15.69 -0.52 15.82
CA LEU A 270 16.71 -1.56 15.84
C LEU A 270 17.37 -1.68 17.21
N ASP A 271 17.67 -0.57 17.88
CA ASP A 271 18.21 -0.60 19.25
C ASP A 271 17.27 -1.37 20.19
N TYR A 272 15.94 -1.15 20.03
CA TYR A 272 14.93 -1.82 20.82
C TYR A 272 14.74 -3.31 20.47
N LEU A 273 14.84 -3.68 19.20
CA LEU A 273 14.62 -5.06 18.75
C LEU A 273 15.85 -5.95 18.94
N LEU A 274 17.07 -5.40 18.85
CA LEU A 274 18.32 -6.17 18.96
C LEU A 274 18.62 -6.69 20.38
N ILE A 275 17.98 -6.17 21.41
CA ILE A 275 18.10 -6.73 22.77
C ILE A 275 17.26 -8.00 22.96
N ARG A 276 16.44 -8.37 21.98
CA ARG A 276 15.54 -9.51 22.03
C ARG A 276 16.27 -10.78 21.56
N ARG A 277 16.23 -11.82 22.37
CA ARG A 277 16.95 -13.08 22.09
C ARG A 277 16.47 -13.80 20.83
N GLU A 278 15.20 -13.62 20.45
CA GLU A 278 14.58 -14.26 19.27
C GLU A 278 14.92 -13.57 17.95
N VAL A 279 15.63 -12.44 17.98
CA VAL A 279 16.08 -11.70 16.79
C VAL A 279 17.51 -12.07 16.46
N ASP A 280 17.76 -12.47 15.22
CA ASP A 280 19.11 -12.67 14.69
C ASP A 280 19.70 -11.32 14.24
N PRO A 281 20.72 -10.81 14.93
CA PRO A 281 21.26 -9.49 14.63
C PRO A 281 21.96 -9.38 13.27
N GLY A 282 22.38 -10.52 12.70
CA GLY A 282 23.02 -10.58 11.38
C GLY A 282 22.04 -10.73 10.22
N ARG A 283 20.74 -10.92 10.49
CA ARG A 283 19.74 -11.25 9.47
C ARG A 283 18.48 -10.41 9.62
N ILE A 284 18.65 -9.08 9.59
CA ILE A 284 17.54 -8.11 9.66
C ILE A 284 17.32 -7.48 8.29
N ALA A 285 16.14 -7.66 7.71
CA ALA A 285 15.72 -7.03 6.47
C ALA A 285 14.69 -5.92 6.74
N LEU A 286 14.77 -4.84 5.98
CA LEU A 286 13.79 -3.74 5.98
C LEU A 286 13.05 -3.70 4.64
N LEU A 287 11.75 -3.94 4.65
CA LEU A 287 10.86 -3.85 3.50
C LEU A 287 10.00 -2.59 3.60
N GLY A 288 10.10 -1.70 2.62
CA GLY A 288 9.28 -0.51 2.50
C GLY A 288 8.25 -0.62 1.38
N ILE A 289 6.97 -0.37 1.71
CA ILE A 289 5.82 -0.46 0.80
C ILE A 289 5.35 0.93 0.39
N SER A 290 5.10 1.16 -0.89
CA SER A 290 4.61 2.43 -1.44
C SER A 290 5.58 3.58 -1.11
N GLU A 291 5.18 4.64 -0.39
CA GLU A 291 6.11 5.67 0.10
C GLU A 291 7.20 5.10 1.03
N GLY A 292 6.97 3.93 1.62
CA GLY A 292 8.01 3.15 2.30
C GLY A 292 9.20 2.78 1.41
N GLY A 293 8.98 2.73 0.10
CA GLY A 293 10.04 2.58 -0.90
C GLY A 293 11.01 3.75 -1.00
N TYR A 294 10.69 4.89 -0.38
CA TYR A 294 11.62 5.96 -0.03
C TYR A 294 12.20 5.77 1.38
N TRP A 295 11.34 5.52 2.36
CA TRP A 295 11.76 5.48 3.78
C TRP A 295 12.72 4.34 4.09
N ALA A 296 12.53 3.16 3.51
CA ALA A 296 13.42 2.02 3.74
C ALA A 296 14.84 2.24 3.17
N PRO A 297 15.03 2.64 1.89
CA PRO A 297 16.33 3.03 1.36
C PRO A 297 16.95 4.23 2.12
N ARG A 298 16.14 5.22 2.50
CA ARG A 298 16.60 6.35 3.32
C ARG A 298 17.23 5.85 4.62
N ALA A 299 16.51 5.01 5.36
CA ALA A 299 17.04 4.44 6.60
C ALA A 299 18.29 3.59 6.36
N ALA A 300 18.29 2.75 5.31
CA ALA A 300 19.43 1.88 4.97
C ALA A 300 20.71 2.65 4.63
N ALA A 301 20.61 3.90 4.18
CA ALA A 301 21.77 4.75 3.94
C ALA A 301 22.53 5.12 5.24
N PHE A 302 21.86 5.11 6.39
CA PHE A 302 22.42 5.53 7.68
C PHE A 302 22.45 4.39 8.71
N GLU A 303 21.86 3.22 8.40
CA GLU A 303 21.71 2.12 9.34
C GLU A 303 22.46 0.86 8.85
N PRO A 304 23.74 0.73 9.18
CA PRO A 304 24.59 -0.36 8.68
C PRO A 304 24.26 -1.75 9.27
N ARG A 305 23.40 -1.83 10.28
CA ARG A 305 22.97 -3.11 10.87
C ARG A 305 21.92 -3.83 10.03
N LEU A 306 21.35 -3.17 9.02
CA LEU A 306 20.45 -3.81 8.07
C LEU A 306 21.24 -4.74 7.12
N ALA A 307 20.86 -6.01 7.10
CA ALA A 307 21.47 -7.02 6.23
C ALA A 307 20.89 -6.99 4.81
N ALA A 308 19.67 -6.49 4.63
CA ALA A 308 19.03 -6.33 3.33
C ALA A 308 17.98 -5.22 3.39
N CYS A 309 17.73 -4.59 2.22
CA CYS A 309 16.66 -3.60 2.04
C CYS A 309 15.79 -3.98 0.84
N VAL A 310 14.49 -3.76 0.93
CA VAL A 310 13.54 -3.91 -0.20
C VAL A 310 12.74 -2.63 -0.34
N ALA A 311 12.75 -2.06 -1.53
CA ALA A 311 11.95 -0.89 -1.92
C ALA A 311 10.84 -1.32 -2.88
N ASP A 312 9.59 -1.21 -2.48
CA ASP A 312 8.43 -1.68 -3.22
C ASP A 312 7.34 -0.60 -3.38
N PRO A 313 7.35 0.14 -4.53
CA PRO A 313 8.40 0.20 -5.55
C PRO A 313 9.58 1.08 -5.12
N GLY A 314 10.60 1.20 -5.99
CA GLY A 314 11.68 2.16 -5.79
C GLY A 314 11.18 3.60 -5.90
N VAL A 315 11.23 4.36 -4.80
CA VAL A 315 10.84 5.78 -4.76
C VAL A 315 12.06 6.64 -4.51
N TRP A 316 12.49 7.35 -5.54
CA TRP A 316 13.66 8.24 -5.50
C TRP A 316 13.36 9.62 -4.93
N ASP A 317 12.21 10.18 -5.35
CA ASP A 317 11.73 11.50 -4.99
C ASP A 317 10.21 11.47 -4.83
N VAL A 318 9.76 11.54 -3.58
CA VAL A 318 8.33 11.47 -3.25
C VAL A 318 7.56 12.66 -3.84
N SER A 319 8.19 13.84 -3.91
CA SER A 319 7.54 15.08 -4.34
C SER A 319 7.02 15.05 -5.77
N THR A 320 7.59 14.20 -6.62
CA THR A 320 7.22 14.11 -8.04
C THR A 320 5.78 13.63 -8.24
N ALA A 321 5.27 12.75 -7.36
CA ALA A 321 3.87 12.33 -7.40
C ALA A 321 2.88 13.48 -7.10
N TRP A 322 3.35 14.52 -6.42
CA TRP A 322 2.57 15.71 -6.08
C TRP A 322 2.69 16.81 -7.13
N THR A 323 3.93 17.05 -7.59
CA THR A 323 4.26 18.22 -8.43
C THR A 323 3.88 17.98 -9.90
N ARG A 324 3.98 16.75 -10.41
CA ARG A 324 3.67 16.47 -11.84
C ARG A 324 2.23 16.76 -12.26
N ILE A 325 1.34 16.89 -11.28
CA ILE A 325 -0.08 17.20 -11.52
C ILE A 325 -0.38 18.69 -11.49
N LEU A 326 0.57 19.50 -11.01
CA LEU A 326 0.43 20.94 -10.94
C LEU A 326 0.65 21.56 -12.32
N PRO A 327 -0.15 22.57 -12.66
CA PRO A 327 0.11 23.37 -13.85
C PRO A 327 1.40 24.20 -13.66
N LYS A 328 2.07 24.52 -14.76
CA LYS A 328 3.34 25.27 -14.74
C LYS A 328 3.33 26.51 -13.86
N PRO A 329 2.27 27.39 -13.87
CA PRO A 329 2.25 28.56 -12.98
C PRO A 329 2.31 28.19 -11.48
N ALA A 330 1.72 27.08 -11.06
CA ALA A 330 1.80 26.62 -9.68
C ALA A 330 3.19 26.07 -9.35
N LEU A 331 3.83 25.35 -10.28
CA LEU A 331 5.20 24.89 -10.13
C LEU A 331 6.18 26.06 -9.99
N ASP A 332 6.02 27.11 -10.80
CA ASP A 332 6.88 28.31 -10.74
C ASP A 332 6.73 29.02 -9.36
N LEU A 333 5.53 29.01 -8.78
CA LEU A 333 5.30 29.56 -7.44
C LEU A 333 5.97 28.75 -6.33
N LEU A 334 6.23 27.45 -6.52
CA LEU A 334 6.99 26.66 -5.55
C LEU A 334 8.49 26.97 -5.56
N THR A 335 9.02 27.59 -6.61
CA THR A 335 10.43 27.99 -6.68
C THR A 335 10.71 29.35 -6.04
N THR A 336 9.67 30.10 -5.69
CA THR A 336 9.76 31.44 -5.10
C THR A 336 9.01 31.51 -3.79
N PRO A 337 9.29 32.47 -2.89
CA PRO A 337 8.56 32.65 -1.63
C PRO A 337 7.15 33.24 -1.90
N SER A 338 6.27 32.43 -2.45
CA SER A 338 4.96 32.88 -2.96
C SER A 338 3.78 32.09 -2.35
N GLU A 339 3.85 31.78 -1.05
CA GLU A 339 2.87 30.98 -0.31
C GLU A 339 1.42 31.41 -0.58
N ALA A 340 1.08 32.66 -0.30
CA ALA A 340 -0.29 33.15 -0.47
C ALA A 340 -0.79 33.07 -1.93
N ARG A 341 0.09 33.25 -2.91
CA ARG A 341 -0.25 33.12 -4.32
C ARG A 341 -0.49 31.68 -4.72
N PHE A 342 0.36 30.77 -4.24
CA PHE A 342 0.22 29.34 -4.48
C PHE A 342 -1.09 28.82 -3.88
N ASP A 343 -1.36 29.11 -2.61
CA ASP A 343 -2.56 28.64 -1.91
C ASP A 343 -3.83 29.22 -2.52
N ASN A 344 -3.82 30.49 -2.94
CA ASN A 344 -4.95 31.09 -3.66
C ASN A 344 -5.21 30.40 -5.01
N LEU A 345 -4.16 30.18 -5.81
CA LEU A 345 -4.29 29.49 -7.10
C LEU A 345 -4.85 28.08 -6.89
N LEU A 346 -4.29 27.34 -5.94
CA LEU A 346 -4.72 25.97 -5.64
C LEU A 346 -6.18 25.95 -5.12
N SER A 347 -6.55 26.89 -4.25
CA SER A 347 -7.91 26.96 -3.70
C SER A 347 -8.97 27.19 -4.79
N VAL A 348 -8.68 28.02 -5.79
CA VAL A 348 -9.58 28.24 -6.94
C VAL A 348 -9.81 26.95 -7.70
N VAL A 349 -8.72 26.23 -7.98
CA VAL A 349 -8.78 24.96 -8.70
C VAL A 349 -9.53 23.88 -7.89
N LEU A 350 -9.28 23.79 -6.61
CA LEU A 350 -9.89 22.77 -5.73
C LEU A 350 -11.38 23.03 -5.48
N LYS A 351 -11.85 24.28 -5.51
CA LYS A 351 -13.30 24.61 -5.41
C LYS A 351 -14.12 24.00 -6.54
N SER A 352 -13.54 23.90 -7.73
CA SER A 352 -14.22 23.30 -8.89
C SER A 352 -14.08 21.76 -8.95
N ASN A 353 -13.22 21.16 -8.10
CA ASN A 353 -12.97 19.73 -8.09
C ASN A 353 -12.90 19.16 -6.67
N PRO A 354 -14.05 18.82 -6.04
CA PRO A 354 -14.10 18.27 -4.68
C PRO A 354 -13.28 16.98 -4.50
N ARG A 355 -13.15 16.17 -5.57
CA ARG A 355 -12.36 14.93 -5.55
C ARG A 355 -10.86 15.25 -5.40
N ALA A 356 -10.35 16.17 -6.21
CA ALA A 356 -8.95 16.62 -6.10
C ALA A 356 -8.67 17.28 -4.74
N ALA A 357 -9.62 18.06 -4.22
CA ALA A 357 -9.52 18.64 -2.87
C ALA A 357 -9.40 17.57 -1.79
N SER A 358 -10.25 16.53 -1.85
CA SER A 358 -10.19 15.41 -0.91
C SER A 358 -8.87 14.65 -0.99
N ALA A 359 -8.39 14.38 -2.20
CA ALA A 359 -7.11 13.69 -2.41
C ALA A 359 -5.93 14.51 -1.88
N LEU A 360 -5.92 15.82 -2.13
CA LEU A 360 -4.88 16.72 -1.61
C LEU A 360 -4.87 16.74 -0.09
N LEU A 361 -6.01 16.92 0.54
CA LEU A 361 -6.12 16.97 2.01
C LEU A 361 -5.68 15.65 2.66
N ARG A 362 -5.98 14.51 2.03
CA ARG A 362 -5.50 13.21 2.49
C ARG A 362 -3.97 13.13 2.43
N ARG A 363 -3.35 13.65 1.35
CA ARG A 363 -1.89 13.65 1.16
C ARG A 363 -1.17 14.65 2.09
N THR A 364 -1.72 15.84 2.31
CA THR A 364 -1.08 16.90 3.11
C THR A 364 -1.23 16.68 4.61
N ARG A 365 -2.29 16.00 5.06
CA ARG A 365 -2.57 15.75 6.47
C ARG A 365 -1.38 15.13 7.24
N PRO A 366 -0.68 14.11 6.72
CA PRO A 366 0.46 13.52 7.41
C PRO A 366 1.61 14.47 7.71
N PHE A 367 1.70 15.60 7.00
CA PHE A 367 2.79 16.57 7.15
C PHE A 367 2.51 17.63 8.22
N GLY A 368 1.26 17.81 8.66
CA GLY A 368 0.92 18.76 9.72
C GLY A 368 1.20 20.24 9.40
N GLN A 369 1.32 20.57 8.11
CA GLN A 369 1.66 21.92 7.67
C GLN A 369 0.45 22.85 7.68
N ALA A 370 0.68 24.14 7.94
CA ALA A 370 -0.38 25.15 8.04
C ALA A 370 -1.01 25.50 6.68
N SER A 371 -0.28 25.25 5.58
CA SER A 371 -0.76 25.54 4.23
C SER A 371 -0.38 24.45 3.23
N ALA A 372 -1.06 24.45 2.07
CA ALA A 372 -0.71 23.55 0.98
C ALA A 372 0.71 23.84 0.45
N TYR A 373 1.08 25.14 0.31
CA TYR A 373 2.43 25.51 -0.09
C TYR A 373 3.49 24.90 0.81
N GLN A 374 3.32 25.01 2.14
CA GLN A 374 4.27 24.46 3.10
C GLN A 374 4.33 22.93 3.02
N ALA A 375 3.21 22.25 2.79
CA ALA A 375 3.20 20.80 2.59
C ALA A 375 3.94 20.40 1.31
N PHE A 376 3.75 21.12 0.21
CA PHE A 376 4.48 20.90 -1.04
C PHE A 376 5.98 21.21 -0.90
N LYS A 377 6.38 22.16 -0.06
CA LYS A 377 7.78 22.41 0.26
C LYS A 377 8.36 21.30 1.13
N ALA A 378 7.62 20.84 2.14
CA ALA A 378 8.08 19.80 3.05
C ALA A 378 8.31 18.47 2.29
N VAL A 379 7.42 18.09 1.36
CA VAL A 379 7.58 16.83 0.62
C VAL A 379 8.82 16.85 -0.31
N GLN A 380 9.35 18.00 -0.71
CA GLN A 380 10.57 18.11 -1.52
C GLN A 380 11.83 17.61 -0.79
N GLU A 381 11.79 17.57 0.56
CA GLU A 381 12.88 17.03 1.37
C GLU A 381 12.98 15.49 1.28
N TYR A 382 11.93 14.83 0.75
CA TYR A 382 11.88 13.37 0.61
C TYR A 382 12.54 12.93 -0.71
N ASN A 383 13.87 13.03 -0.75
CA ASN A 383 14.67 12.76 -1.94
C ASN A 383 15.95 12.00 -1.57
N LEU A 384 16.26 10.93 -2.31
CA LEU A 384 17.44 10.08 -2.08
C LEU A 384 18.71 10.59 -2.78
N GLY A 385 18.62 11.61 -3.64
CA GLY A 385 19.70 12.01 -4.56
C GLY A 385 21.06 12.23 -3.90
N ALA A 386 21.08 12.84 -2.71
CA ALA A 386 22.32 13.15 -1.99
C ALA A 386 22.87 11.98 -1.13
N ILE A 387 22.08 10.92 -0.92
CA ILE A 387 22.39 9.88 0.07
C ILE A 387 22.36 8.45 -0.45
N ALA A 388 21.82 8.21 -1.63
CA ALA A 388 21.64 6.85 -2.17
C ALA A 388 22.96 6.06 -2.23
N ASN A 389 24.09 6.72 -2.49
CA ASN A 389 25.43 6.11 -2.52
C ASN A 389 25.95 5.70 -1.13
N GLN A 390 25.26 6.05 -0.05
CA GLN A 390 25.61 5.62 1.32
C GLN A 390 24.99 4.27 1.68
N ILE A 391 24.02 3.78 0.91
CA ILE A 391 23.44 2.44 1.11
C ILE A 391 24.52 1.38 0.88
N ARG A 392 24.72 0.49 1.85
CA ARG A 392 25.75 -0.55 1.81
C ARG A 392 25.18 -1.97 1.69
N CYS A 393 24.05 -2.24 2.34
CA CYS A 393 23.42 -3.54 2.25
C CYS A 393 22.89 -3.83 0.85
N PRO A 394 22.76 -5.12 0.46
CA PRO A 394 22.02 -5.49 -0.73
C PRO A 394 20.63 -4.90 -0.75
N ILE A 395 20.20 -4.41 -1.92
CA ILE A 395 18.87 -3.81 -2.08
C ILE A 395 18.13 -4.42 -3.27
N LEU A 396 16.89 -4.84 -3.01
CA LEU A 396 15.92 -5.20 -4.02
C LEU A 396 14.99 -4.02 -4.29
N ILE A 397 14.77 -3.72 -5.56
CA ILE A 397 13.87 -2.65 -6.02
C ILE A 397 12.83 -3.29 -6.92
N THR A 398 11.56 -3.23 -6.56
CA THR A 398 10.49 -3.66 -7.46
C THR A 398 10.19 -2.57 -8.50
N ASP A 399 9.84 -3.00 -9.71
CA ASP A 399 9.59 -2.10 -10.85
C ASP A 399 8.32 -2.55 -11.59
N PRO A 400 7.14 -2.15 -11.10
CA PRO A 400 5.88 -2.45 -11.77
C PRO A 400 5.79 -1.71 -13.11
N GLU A 401 5.37 -2.43 -14.16
CA GLU A 401 5.36 -1.94 -15.55
C GLU A 401 4.53 -0.66 -15.76
N ALA A 402 3.45 -0.51 -15.01
CA ALA A 402 2.53 0.62 -15.08
C ALA A 402 2.45 1.39 -13.76
N GLU A 403 3.61 1.63 -13.11
CA GLU A 403 3.70 2.40 -11.86
C GLU A 403 3.03 3.79 -12.01
N PRO A 404 1.91 4.05 -11.31
CA PRO A 404 1.15 5.27 -11.53
C PRO A 404 1.66 6.47 -10.74
N CYS A 405 2.31 6.25 -9.59
CA CYS A 405 2.72 7.33 -8.69
C CYS A 405 4.12 7.87 -9.00
N TRP A 406 5.07 6.97 -9.21
CA TRP A 406 6.49 7.30 -9.42
C TRP A 406 7.09 6.61 -10.65
N PRO A 407 6.52 6.81 -11.85
CA PRO A 407 6.97 6.12 -13.07
C PRO A 407 8.45 6.35 -13.34
N GLY A 408 9.19 5.24 -13.59
CA GLY A 408 10.61 5.25 -13.91
C GLY A 408 11.57 5.49 -12.73
N GLN A 409 11.06 5.71 -11.52
CA GLN A 409 11.93 5.97 -10.36
C GLN A 409 12.63 4.73 -9.84
N SER A 410 12.05 3.54 -10.00
CA SER A 410 12.70 2.27 -9.67
C SER A 410 13.99 2.09 -10.49
N GLN A 411 13.92 2.32 -11.79
CA GLN A 411 15.11 2.27 -12.67
C GLN A 411 16.12 3.36 -12.29
N LYS A 412 15.65 4.59 -12.03
CA LYS A 412 16.53 5.70 -11.60
C LYS A 412 17.26 5.37 -10.30
N MET A 413 16.57 4.79 -9.33
CA MET A 413 17.17 4.33 -8.06
C MET A 413 18.22 3.25 -8.35
N TYR A 414 17.86 2.24 -9.13
CA TYR A 414 18.76 1.17 -9.49
C TYR A 414 20.04 1.72 -10.13
N ASP A 415 19.96 2.63 -11.10
CA ASP A 415 21.11 3.17 -11.81
C ASP A 415 22.06 3.94 -10.87
N ALA A 416 21.51 4.67 -9.90
CA ALA A 416 22.26 5.54 -8.99
C ALA A 416 22.99 4.80 -7.85
N LEU A 417 22.58 3.58 -7.51
CA LEU A 417 23.14 2.83 -6.40
C LEU A 417 24.47 2.17 -6.76
N SER A 418 25.40 2.13 -5.79
CA SER A 418 26.69 1.41 -5.89
C SER A 418 26.73 0.11 -5.07
N SER A 419 25.80 -0.10 -4.14
CA SER A 419 25.66 -1.34 -3.38
C SER A 419 25.22 -2.50 -4.26
N PRO A 420 25.34 -3.77 -3.81
CA PRO A 420 24.69 -4.90 -4.47
C PRO A 420 23.20 -4.61 -4.65
N LYS A 421 22.70 -4.73 -5.87
CA LYS A 421 21.34 -4.29 -6.21
C LYS A 421 20.67 -5.22 -7.20
N THR A 422 19.35 -5.36 -7.06
CA THR A 422 18.50 -6.14 -7.96
C THR A 422 17.30 -5.29 -8.36
N LEU A 423 17.02 -5.19 -9.67
CA LEU A 423 15.77 -4.60 -10.18
C LEU A 423 14.84 -5.75 -10.57
N MET A 424 13.70 -5.83 -9.87
CA MET A 424 12.72 -6.89 -10.05
C MET A 424 11.48 -6.35 -10.75
N LYS A 425 11.35 -6.66 -12.03
CA LYS A 425 10.20 -6.22 -12.83
C LYS A 425 8.97 -7.06 -12.56
N PHE A 426 7.82 -6.40 -12.49
CA PHE A 426 6.50 -7.01 -12.46
C PHE A 426 5.69 -6.48 -13.64
N THR A 427 5.12 -7.41 -14.41
CA THR A 427 4.52 -7.11 -15.71
C THR A 427 3.01 -7.22 -15.69
N LEU A 428 2.37 -6.61 -16.69
CA LEU A 428 0.94 -6.78 -16.95
C LEU A 428 0.59 -8.25 -17.24
N ALA A 429 1.47 -8.98 -17.91
CA ALA A 429 1.25 -10.40 -18.22
C ALA A 429 1.18 -11.27 -16.96
N GLU A 430 1.90 -10.89 -15.90
CA GLU A 430 1.86 -11.52 -14.58
C GLU A 430 0.71 -10.99 -13.72
N GLY A 431 0.06 -9.89 -14.14
CA GLY A 431 -0.94 -9.17 -13.34
C GLY A 431 -0.33 -8.24 -12.26
N GLY A 432 0.99 -8.03 -12.29
CA GLY A 432 1.76 -7.26 -11.32
C GLY A 432 2.13 -5.86 -11.77
N ASP A 433 1.45 -5.31 -12.73
CA ASP A 433 1.75 -4.06 -13.41
C ASP A 433 1.55 -2.79 -12.57
N LEU A 434 0.77 -2.87 -11.50
CA LEU A 434 0.42 -1.71 -10.65
C LEU A 434 1.31 -1.61 -9.41
N GLN A 435 1.35 -0.43 -8.83
CA GLN A 435 2.10 -0.11 -7.61
C GLN A 435 1.87 -1.14 -6.49
N CYS A 436 2.97 -1.70 -5.97
CA CYS A 436 2.98 -2.72 -4.91
C CYS A 436 2.23 -4.01 -5.28
N GLU A 437 1.99 -4.29 -6.56
CA GLU A 437 1.48 -5.53 -7.16
C GLU A 437 0.27 -6.13 -6.42
N PRO A 438 -0.81 -5.36 -6.16
CA PRO A 438 -1.86 -5.74 -5.23
C PRO A 438 -2.63 -7.00 -5.65
N LYS A 439 -2.69 -7.31 -6.96
CA LYS A 439 -3.44 -8.46 -7.50
C LYS A 439 -2.70 -9.79 -7.37
N ILE A 440 -1.38 -9.76 -7.23
CA ILE A 440 -0.52 -10.96 -7.29
C ILE A 440 0.26 -11.18 -5.99
N ALA A 441 -0.41 -10.99 -4.86
CA ALA A 441 0.23 -11.09 -3.54
C ALA A 441 1.11 -12.35 -3.37
N GLY A 442 0.68 -13.51 -3.89
CA GLY A 442 1.44 -14.76 -3.84
C GLY A 442 2.74 -14.69 -4.64
N LEU A 443 2.68 -14.35 -5.93
CA LEU A 443 3.87 -14.26 -6.79
C LEU A 443 4.81 -13.15 -6.31
N ARG A 444 4.26 -12.00 -5.92
CA ARG A 444 5.03 -10.88 -5.38
C ARG A 444 5.86 -11.32 -4.16
N THR A 445 5.22 -11.87 -3.16
CA THR A 445 5.91 -12.31 -1.95
C THR A 445 6.84 -13.48 -2.21
N GLN A 446 6.48 -14.43 -3.08
CA GLN A 446 7.38 -15.50 -3.49
C GLN A 446 8.70 -14.91 -4.01
N ARG A 447 8.67 -14.01 -4.98
CA ARG A 447 9.87 -13.46 -5.62
C ARG A 447 10.71 -12.59 -4.66
N ILE A 448 10.05 -11.75 -3.85
CA ILE A 448 10.73 -10.93 -2.84
C ILE A 448 11.43 -11.80 -1.80
N PHE A 449 10.74 -12.81 -1.29
CA PHE A 449 11.32 -13.67 -0.25
C PHE A 449 12.34 -14.69 -0.79
N ASP A 450 12.21 -15.16 -2.05
CA ASP A 450 13.26 -15.96 -2.69
C ASP A 450 14.58 -15.17 -2.75
N TRP A 451 14.50 -13.86 -3.06
CA TRP A 451 15.65 -12.97 -3.03
C TRP A 451 16.18 -12.75 -1.59
N LEU A 452 15.29 -12.56 -0.61
CA LEU A 452 15.66 -12.40 0.80
C LEU A 452 16.32 -13.67 1.35
N ASP A 453 15.79 -14.85 1.08
CA ASP A 453 16.32 -16.15 1.52
C ASP A 453 17.74 -16.35 1.00
N GLN A 454 17.99 -16.06 -0.27
CA GLN A 454 19.32 -16.10 -0.88
C GLN A 454 20.27 -15.06 -0.27
N THR A 455 19.81 -13.82 -0.12
CA THR A 455 20.60 -12.70 0.39
C THR A 455 21.01 -12.90 1.85
N LEU A 456 20.13 -13.46 2.67
CA LEU A 456 20.35 -13.72 4.10
C LEU A 456 20.88 -15.13 4.38
N SER A 457 21.23 -15.89 3.35
CA SER A 457 21.78 -17.27 3.45
C SER A 457 20.90 -18.19 4.29
N LEU A 458 19.62 -18.30 3.94
CA LEU A 458 18.63 -19.14 4.63
C LEU A 458 18.33 -20.45 3.86
N SER A 459 18.84 -20.59 2.66
CA SER A 459 18.71 -21.78 1.79
C SER A 459 19.68 -22.89 2.16
#